data_a288f926c21f160109b73b69cbd93ca0
#
_entry.id   a288f926c21f160109b73b69cbd93ca0
#
_cell.length_a   1.000
_cell.length_b   1.000
_cell.length_c   1.000
_cell.angle_alpha   90.00
_cell.angle_beta   90.00
_cell.angle_gamma   90.00
#
_symmetry.space_group_name_H-M   'P 1'
#
loop_
_entity.id
_entity.type
_entity.pdbx_description
1 polymer ?
#
loop_
_entity_poly.entity_id
_entity_poly.type
_entity_poly.pdbx_seq_one_letter_code
_entity_poly.pdbx_strand_id
1 'polypeptide(L)'
;MIGGKMPIFKPIHEDEAKGKVKEIYDEIKTTRQITEVPNFWKMLANDPNELDRTWSSLKEIMKKGALDPVTKELIYVAVSITNGCEYCIKSHSAAAKKKGATDEMLKEMFAVVGLANKNNKLVDSFQVKVDDIYK
;
A
#
# COMPACT_ATOMS: atom_id res chain seq x y z
N MET A 1 -27.41 -4.93 1.14
CA MET A 1 -26.33 -5.86 1.54
C MET A 1 -25.12 -5.55 0.66
N ILE A 2 -24.07 -5.03 1.25
CA ILE A 2 -22.79 -4.91 0.55
C ILE A 2 -22.23 -6.32 0.55
N GLY A 3 -22.31 -7.01 -0.57
CA GLY A 3 -21.77 -8.35 -0.73
C GLY A 3 -20.26 -8.30 -0.52
N GLY A 4 -19.79 -8.86 0.60
CA GLY A 4 -18.36 -9.05 0.82
C GLY A 4 -17.79 -9.85 -0.34
N LYS A 5 -16.62 -9.41 -0.85
CA LYS A 5 -15.89 -10.19 -1.86
C LYS A 5 -15.66 -11.60 -1.34
N MET A 6 -16.16 -12.60 -2.05
CA MET A 6 -15.85 -14.01 -1.74
C MET A 6 -14.51 -14.35 -2.42
N PRO A 7 -13.43 -14.53 -1.66
CA PRO A 7 -12.14 -14.84 -2.26
C PRO A 7 -12.11 -16.24 -2.85
N ILE A 8 -11.35 -16.44 -3.92
CA ILE A 8 -11.13 -17.75 -4.56
C ILE A 8 -10.33 -18.67 -3.62
N PHE A 9 -9.38 -18.12 -2.90
CA PHE A 9 -8.55 -18.85 -1.94
C PHE A 9 -8.91 -18.48 -0.51
N LYS A 10 -8.69 -19.41 0.42
CA LYS A 10 -8.80 -19.14 1.86
C LYS A 10 -7.49 -18.50 2.37
N PRO A 11 -7.56 -17.60 3.35
CA PRO A 11 -6.35 -17.12 4.01
C PRO A 11 -5.64 -18.27 4.73
N ILE A 12 -4.33 -18.24 4.75
CA ILE A 12 -3.52 -19.14 5.60
C ILE A 12 -3.40 -18.48 6.96
N HIS A 13 -4.08 -19.03 7.96
CA HIS A 13 -4.03 -18.51 9.33
C HIS A 13 -2.68 -18.80 10.01
N GLU A 14 -2.37 -18.06 11.07
CA GLU A 14 -1.06 -18.14 11.73
C GLU A 14 -0.80 -19.53 12.33
N ASP A 15 -1.83 -20.19 12.85
CA ASP A 15 -1.78 -21.55 13.39
C ASP A 15 -1.58 -22.63 12.32
N GLU A 16 -1.90 -22.32 11.07
CA GLU A 16 -1.70 -23.20 9.90
C GLU A 16 -0.34 -22.96 9.22
N ALA A 17 0.31 -21.82 9.49
CA ALA A 17 1.55 -21.43 8.85
C ALA A 17 2.71 -22.35 9.20
N LYS A 18 3.45 -22.82 8.18
CA LYS A 18 4.60 -23.71 8.32
C LYS A 18 5.77 -23.25 7.45
N GLY A 19 6.98 -23.67 7.81
CA GLY A 19 8.19 -23.41 7.03
C GLY A 19 8.36 -21.93 6.70
N LYS A 20 8.63 -21.62 5.45
CA LYS A 20 8.85 -20.25 4.94
C LYS A 20 7.73 -19.27 5.27
N VAL A 21 6.48 -19.69 5.17
CA VAL A 21 5.32 -18.83 5.49
C VAL A 21 5.36 -18.42 6.96
N LYS A 22 5.64 -19.36 7.87
CA LYS A 22 5.74 -19.06 9.29
C LYS A 22 6.89 -18.09 9.59
N GLU A 23 8.05 -18.31 9.00
CA GLU A 23 9.22 -17.44 9.17
C GLU A 23 8.90 -16.01 8.73
N ILE A 24 8.26 -15.84 7.57
CA ILE A 24 7.88 -14.52 7.07
C ILE A 24 6.82 -13.87 7.96
N TYR A 25 5.85 -14.61 8.46
CA TYR A 25 4.84 -14.11 9.39
C TYR A 25 5.47 -13.58 10.68
N ASP A 26 6.40 -14.33 11.25
CA ASP A 26 7.12 -13.92 12.46
C ASP A 26 7.94 -12.65 12.19
N GLU A 27 8.60 -12.56 11.05
CA GLU A 27 9.34 -11.37 10.62
C GLU A 27 8.40 -10.16 10.43
N ILE A 28 7.25 -10.32 9.79
CA ILE A 28 6.26 -9.26 9.61
C ILE A 28 5.81 -8.71 10.97
N LYS A 29 5.46 -9.59 11.90
CA LYS A 29 5.03 -9.17 13.24
C LYS A 29 6.14 -8.42 13.99
N THR A 30 7.34 -8.93 13.96
CA THR A 30 8.50 -8.31 14.62
C THR A 30 8.84 -6.97 13.99
N THR A 31 8.96 -6.91 12.67
CA THR A 31 9.35 -5.69 11.95
C THR A 31 8.32 -4.58 12.10
N ARG A 32 7.03 -4.92 12.07
CA ARG A 32 5.95 -3.96 12.18
C ARG A 32 5.49 -3.69 13.61
N GLN A 33 6.00 -4.44 14.60
CA GLN A 33 5.58 -4.37 16.00
C GLN A 33 4.07 -4.55 16.15
N ILE A 34 3.54 -5.62 15.57
CA ILE A 34 2.12 -6.00 15.60
C ILE A 34 1.98 -7.43 16.13
N THR A 35 0.81 -7.73 16.69
CA THR A 35 0.50 -9.04 17.30
C THR A 35 -0.10 -10.05 16.31
N GLU A 36 -0.72 -9.55 15.25
CA GLU A 36 -1.39 -10.38 14.25
C GLU A 36 -0.89 -10.07 12.85
N VAL A 37 -0.78 -11.08 12.01
CA VAL A 37 -0.45 -10.93 10.60
C VAL A 37 -1.65 -10.33 9.85
N PRO A 38 -1.49 -9.21 9.11
CA PRO A 38 -2.58 -8.62 8.33
C PRO A 38 -3.11 -9.54 7.22
N ASN A 39 -4.40 -9.39 6.91
CA ASN A 39 -5.10 -10.24 5.96
C ASN A 39 -4.45 -10.35 4.58
N PHE A 40 -3.86 -9.26 4.08
CA PHE A 40 -3.15 -9.28 2.80
C PHE A 40 -2.07 -10.37 2.76
N TRP A 41 -1.26 -10.45 3.80
CA TRP A 41 -0.18 -11.44 3.90
C TRP A 41 -0.72 -12.86 4.06
N LYS A 42 -1.83 -13.03 4.81
CA LYS A 42 -2.52 -14.32 4.95
C LYS A 42 -3.06 -14.84 3.62
N MET A 43 -3.57 -13.94 2.78
CA MET A 43 -4.03 -14.29 1.44
C MET A 43 -2.87 -14.60 0.50
N LEU A 44 -1.82 -13.78 0.54
CA LEU A 44 -0.65 -13.94 -0.30
C LEU A 44 0.14 -15.22 0.02
N ALA A 45 0.03 -15.70 1.24
CA ALA A 45 0.66 -16.95 1.71
C ALA A 45 0.18 -18.22 0.97
N ASN A 46 -0.90 -18.13 0.19
CA ASN A 46 -1.29 -19.19 -0.75
C ASN A 46 -0.23 -19.44 -1.83
N ASP A 47 0.62 -18.43 -2.11
CA ASP A 47 1.85 -18.57 -2.90
C ASP A 47 3.03 -18.13 -2.04
N PRO A 48 3.74 -19.06 -1.37
CA PRO A 48 4.85 -18.72 -0.48
C PRO A 48 6.00 -17.98 -1.17
N ASN A 49 6.21 -18.19 -2.45
CA ASN A 49 7.24 -17.48 -3.21
C ASN A 49 6.83 -16.04 -3.48
N GLU A 50 5.56 -15.80 -3.80
CA GLU A 50 5.04 -14.44 -3.98
C GLU A 50 5.01 -13.68 -2.65
N LEU A 51 4.64 -14.34 -1.56
CA LEU A 51 4.73 -13.78 -0.21
C LEU A 51 6.15 -13.28 0.09
N ASP A 52 7.16 -14.09 -0.18
CA ASP A 52 8.56 -13.74 0.05
C ASP A 52 9.02 -12.57 -0.84
N ARG A 53 8.73 -12.63 -2.13
CA ARG A 53 9.08 -11.56 -3.08
C ARG A 53 8.46 -10.23 -2.68
N THR A 54 7.17 -10.25 -2.36
CA THR A 54 6.42 -9.04 -2.02
C THR A 54 6.87 -8.45 -0.68
N TRP A 55 7.08 -9.29 0.34
CA TRP A 55 7.58 -8.84 1.64
C TRP A 55 8.99 -8.26 1.54
N SER A 56 9.88 -8.93 0.82
CA SER A 56 11.26 -8.47 0.60
C SER A 56 11.30 -7.15 -0.17
N SER A 57 10.51 -7.01 -1.23
CA SER A 57 10.38 -5.78 -2.00
C SER A 57 9.83 -4.62 -1.16
N LEU A 58 8.80 -4.89 -0.34
CA LEU A 58 8.24 -3.87 0.54
C LEU A 58 9.28 -3.33 1.52
N LYS A 59 10.03 -4.21 2.18
CA LYS A 59 11.09 -3.80 3.11
C LYS A 59 12.15 -2.94 2.42
N GLU A 60 12.59 -3.36 1.25
CA GLU A 60 13.63 -2.66 0.49
C GLU A 60 13.16 -1.29 0.01
N ILE A 61 11.97 -1.21 -0.57
CA ILE A 61 11.44 0.01 -1.17
C ILE A 61 11.01 1.02 -0.11
N MET A 62 10.38 0.57 0.98
CA MET A 62 9.80 1.46 1.99
C MET A 62 10.80 1.90 3.08
N LYS A 63 12.02 1.37 3.10
CA LYS A 63 13.05 1.84 4.01
C LYS A 63 13.46 3.29 3.71
N LYS A 64 14.05 3.97 4.69
CA LYS A 64 14.59 5.33 4.51
C LYS A 64 15.61 5.37 3.37
N GLY A 65 15.43 6.33 2.47
CA GLY A 65 16.32 6.60 1.35
C GLY A 65 16.38 8.10 1.09
N ALA A 66 16.44 8.51 -0.18
CA ALA A 66 16.33 9.92 -0.56
C ALA A 66 14.97 10.51 -0.13
N LEU A 67 13.91 9.69 -0.17
CA LEU A 67 12.62 10.04 0.43
C LEU A 67 12.53 9.44 1.82
N ASP A 68 11.97 10.19 2.76
CA ASP A 68 11.72 9.70 4.11
C ASP A 68 10.53 8.71 4.14
N PRO A 69 10.43 7.88 5.19
CA PRO A 69 9.39 6.86 5.25
C PRO A 69 7.96 7.39 5.27
N VAL A 70 7.71 8.58 5.86
CA VAL A 70 6.37 9.20 5.87
C VAL A 70 5.97 9.59 4.46
N THR A 71 6.86 10.24 3.72
CA THR A 71 6.63 10.61 2.32
C THR A 71 6.31 9.37 1.47
N LYS A 72 7.06 8.28 1.66
CA LYS A 72 6.78 7.01 0.93
C LYS A 72 5.41 6.46 1.23
N GLU A 73 4.96 6.49 2.48
CA GLU A 73 3.60 6.05 2.84
C GLU A 73 2.53 6.97 2.21
N LEU A 74 2.73 8.29 2.22
CA LEU A 74 1.80 9.23 1.58
C LEU A 74 1.70 9.00 0.07
N ILE A 75 2.81 8.74 -0.60
CA ILE A 75 2.83 8.37 -2.03
C ILE A 75 2.04 7.07 -2.24
N TYR A 76 2.26 6.06 -1.40
CA TYR A 76 1.54 4.79 -1.50
C TYR A 76 0.03 4.99 -1.37
N VAL A 77 -0.41 5.78 -0.39
CA VAL A 77 -1.84 6.12 -0.22
C VAL A 77 -2.38 6.87 -1.44
N ALA A 78 -1.65 7.85 -1.97
CA ALA A 78 -2.07 8.62 -3.15
C ALA A 78 -2.31 7.72 -4.38
N VAL A 79 -1.39 6.80 -4.64
CA VAL A 79 -1.53 5.81 -5.72
C VAL A 79 -2.72 4.88 -5.46
N SER A 80 -2.90 4.45 -4.21
CA SER A 80 -3.99 3.55 -3.80
C SER A 80 -5.37 4.20 -3.96
N ILE A 81 -5.49 5.51 -3.69
CA ILE A 81 -6.73 6.26 -3.91
C ILE A 81 -7.06 6.26 -5.41
N THR A 82 -6.10 6.59 -6.25
CA THR A 82 -6.29 6.62 -7.71
C THR A 82 -6.69 5.25 -8.27
N ASN A 83 -6.11 4.17 -7.73
CA ASN A 83 -6.42 2.79 -8.14
C ASN A 83 -7.67 2.22 -7.44
N GLY A 84 -8.27 2.89 -6.47
CA GLY A 84 -9.45 2.41 -5.75
C GLY A 84 -9.18 1.23 -4.81
N CYS A 85 -7.98 1.12 -4.24
CA CYS A 85 -7.62 0.04 -3.30
C CYS A 85 -7.99 0.44 -1.86
N GLU A 86 -9.22 0.14 -1.41
CA GLU A 86 -9.67 0.47 -0.06
C GLU A 86 -8.76 -0.10 1.03
N TYR A 87 -8.36 -1.36 0.91
CA TYR A 87 -7.45 -2.01 1.85
C TYR A 87 -6.12 -1.26 1.97
N CYS A 88 -5.52 -0.91 0.84
CA CYS A 88 -4.24 -0.21 0.80
C CYS A 88 -4.34 1.22 1.36
N ILE A 89 -5.44 1.94 1.06
CA ILE A 89 -5.70 3.27 1.60
C ILE A 89 -5.70 3.22 3.13
N LYS A 90 -6.45 2.29 3.72
CA LYS A 90 -6.57 2.16 5.17
C LYS A 90 -5.26 1.73 5.82
N SER A 91 -4.62 0.69 5.31
CA SER A 91 -3.40 0.13 5.90
C SER A 91 -2.21 1.09 5.83
N HIS A 92 -2.00 1.75 4.69
CA HIS A 92 -0.89 2.69 4.51
C HIS A 92 -1.15 4.06 5.13
N SER A 93 -2.41 4.51 5.26
CA SER A 93 -2.74 5.69 6.07
C SER A 93 -2.45 5.45 7.55
N ALA A 94 -2.76 4.26 8.07
CA ALA A 94 -2.41 3.89 9.43
C ALA A 94 -0.88 3.82 9.62
N ALA A 95 -0.16 3.25 8.65
CA ALA A 95 1.31 3.21 8.67
C ALA A 95 1.93 4.61 8.60
N ALA A 96 1.39 5.51 7.78
CA ALA A 96 1.82 6.89 7.70
C ALA A 96 1.68 7.61 9.05
N LYS A 97 0.52 7.48 9.70
CA LYS A 97 0.27 8.05 11.03
C LYS A 97 1.23 7.48 12.09
N LYS A 98 1.45 6.18 12.09
CA LYS A 98 2.42 5.53 13.00
C LYS A 98 3.84 6.07 12.82
N LYS A 99 4.20 6.51 11.61
CA LYS A 99 5.49 7.11 11.26
C LYS A 99 5.54 8.63 11.46
N GLY A 100 4.44 9.26 11.88
CA GLY A 100 4.38 10.67 12.23
C GLY A 100 3.58 11.56 11.27
N ALA A 101 2.86 11.00 10.29
CA ALA A 101 1.96 11.79 9.46
C ALA A 101 0.80 12.35 10.30
N THR A 102 0.51 13.63 10.13
CA THR A 102 -0.63 14.30 10.77
C THR A 102 -1.90 14.16 9.92
N ASP A 103 -3.05 14.42 10.52
CA ASP A 103 -4.32 14.47 9.79
C ASP A 103 -4.32 15.57 8.73
N GLU A 104 -3.65 16.70 9.02
CA GLU A 104 -3.48 17.81 8.07
C GLU A 104 -2.67 17.36 6.84
N MET A 105 -1.57 16.65 7.04
CA MET A 105 -0.78 16.08 5.93
C MET A 105 -1.61 15.15 5.05
N LEU A 106 -2.44 14.31 5.65
CA LEU A 106 -3.33 13.44 4.89
C LEU A 106 -4.38 14.22 4.10
N LYS A 107 -4.98 15.25 4.70
CA LYS A 107 -5.96 16.13 4.02
C LYS A 107 -5.34 16.89 2.85
N GLU A 108 -4.14 17.42 3.03
CA GLU A 108 -3.41 18.08 1.94
C GLU A 108 -3.09 17.11 0.81
N MET A 109 -2.60 15.91 1.15
CA MET A 109 -2.36 14.86 0.15
C MET A 109 -3.64 14.48 -0.60
N PHE A 110 -4.78 14.34 0.09
CA PHE A 110 -6.07 14.06 -0.55
C PHE A 110 -6.46 15.18 -1.53
N ALA A 111 -6.22 16.44 -1.17
CA ALA A 111 -6.48 17.57 -2.07
C ALA A 111 -5.60 17.53 -3.31
N VAL A 112 -4.32 17.18 -3.17
CA VAL A 112 -3.40 16.99 -4.30
C VAL A 112 -3.87 15.84 -5.21
N VAL A 113 -4.26 14.70 -4.63
CA VAL A 113 -4.79 13.56 -5.38
C VAL A 113 -6.04 13.95 -6.19
N GLY A 114 -6.98 14.66 -5.56
CA GLY A 114 -8.19 15.12 -6.24
C GLY A 114 -7.89 16.07 -7.38
N LEU A 115 -6.99 17.03 -7.17
CA LEU A 115 -6.56 17.98 -8.21
C LEU A 115 -5.85 17.24 -9.37
N ALA A 116 -4.90 16.37 -9.06
CA ALA A 116 -4.14 15.64 -10.06
C ALA A 116 -5.04 14.73 -10.92
N ASN A 117 -5.93 13.97 -10.30
CA ASN A 117 -6.87 13.10 -11.02
C ASN A 117 -7.81 13.91 -11.94
N LYS A 118 -8.32 15.05 -11.45
CA LYS A 118 -9.14 15.95 -12.29
C LYS A 118 -8.32 16.47 -13.48
N ASN A 119 -7.14 17.02 -13.24
CA ASN A 119 -6.32 17.62 -14.27
C ASN A 119 -5.86 16.60 -15.31
N ASN A 120 -5.47 15.40 -14.88
CA ASN A 120 -5.10 14.31 -15.78
C ASN A 120 -6.24 13.99 -16.74
N LYS A 121 -7.49 13.95 -16.26
CA LYS A 121 -8.67 13.73 -17.11
C LYS A 121 -8.92 14.89 -18.08
N LEU A 122 -8.70 16.12 -17.67
CA LEU A 122 -8.82 17.29 -18.55
C LEU A 122 -7.75 17.32 -19.62
N VAL A 123 -6.49 17.06 -19.26
CA VAL A 123 -5.37 16.97 -20.19
C VAL A 123 -5.65 15.91 -21.28
N ASP A 124 -6.09 14.74 -20.85
CA ASP A 124 -6.46 13.64 -21.76
C ASP A 124 -7.65 14.00 -22.66
N SER A 125 -8.72 14.57 -22.05
CA SER A 125 -9.94 14.93 -22.77
C SER A 125 -9.70 15.97 -23.87
N PHE A 126 -8.84 16.95 -23.58
CA PHE A 126 -8.44 17.98 -24.53
C PHE A 126 -7.26 17.59 -25.41
N GLN A 127 -6.70 16.40 -25.24
CA GLN A 127 -5.54 15.88 -26.00
C GLN A 127 -4.37 16.89 -26.03
N VAL A 128 -4.05 17.43 -24.86
CA VAL A 128 -3.02 18.47 -24.71
C VAL A 128 -1.64 17.94 -25.12
N LYS A 129 -0.95 18.64 -26.02
CA LYS A 129 0.40 18.30 -26.41
C LYS A 129 1.38 18.69 -25.29
N VAL A 130 2.41 17.87 -25.10
CA VAL A 130 3.50 18.19 -24.18
C VAL A 130 4.30 19.38 -24.73
N ASP A 131 4.51 20.38 -23.88
CA ASP A 131 5.28 21.57 -24.21
C ASP A 131 6.76 21.25 -24.41
N ASP A 132 7.41 21.98 -25.32
CA ASP A 132 8.82 21.72 -25.64
C ASP A 132 9.75 22.00 -24.44
N ILE A 133 9.34 22.86 -23.51
CA ILE A 133 10.09 23.15 -22.27
C ILE A 133 10.23 21.94 -21.33
N TYR A 134 9.44 20.89 -21.52
CA TYR A 134 9.49 19.64 -20.72
C TYR A 134 10.19 18.47 -21.42
N LYS A 135 10.74 18.69 -22.62
CA LYS A 135 11.42 17.65 -23.43
C LYS A 135 12.93 17.56 -23.21
#